data_752c61571b5fb812e4d26de01eb1d0e5
#
_entry.id   752c61571b5fb812e4d26de01eb1d0e5
#
_cell.length_a   1.000
_cell.length_b   1.000
_cell.length_c   1.000
_cell.angle_alpha   90.00
_cell.angle_beta   90.00
_cell.angle_gamma   90.00
#
_symmetry.space_group_name_H-M   'P 1'
#
loop_
_entity.id
_entity.type
_entity.pdbx_description
1 polymer ?
#
loop_
_entity_poly.entity_id
_entity_poly.type
_entity_poly.pdbx_seq_one_letter_code
_entity_poly.pdbx_strand_id
1 'polypeptide(L)'
;MINISDRRNLLIKVYVIGYPNRGESICILFLDAGYDNKVLYSIVIDSFKYKGLNKTVEILKQWVIDKEKLNMLVWSHPDYDHTYGINEIINKFCNENTMVILPYDLNGEVWNKVKYNREDKKIVQNILKLTRRKYKSHETACVPEKMFVPFKKMVFNDLIGDLSATIQAVSPHGSRINYLLESHSEIHKNDLSLCLQIDIGNEYKYSLVFLSDIENDGIEMLYPKCYESPVFIKIPHHASSTSDKFCDMISSLEEKPYIACTTIYKSQKLPEKELLNEYRKNVRQVDCTGFCRSGKQNYGLIEYTFDFYNDFKITVQHEGHASIVDDTFLEKITYKKKSKK
;
A
#
# COMPACT_ATOMS: atom_id res chain seq x y z
N MET A 1 38.19 -8.65 2.21
CA MET A 1 37.83 -9.00 0.82
C MET A 1 36.48 -9.72 0.91
N ILE A 2 35.40 -9.06 0.51
CA ILE A 2 34.07 -9.66 0.45
C ILE A 2 34.08 -10.62 -0.74
N ASN A 3 33.70 -11.86 -0.48
CA ASN A 3 33.71 -12.93 -1.47
C ASN A 3 32.74 -12.55 -2.61
N ILE A 4 33.14 -12.64 -3.85
CA ILE A 4 32.32 -12.28 -5.04
C ILE A 4 31.00 -13.12 -5.09
N SER A 5 30.94 -14.24 -4.36
CA SER A 5 29.73 -15.06 -4.22
C SER A 5 28.61 -14.45 -3.38
N ASP A 6 28.86 -13.36 -2.66
CA ASP A 6 27.87 -12.75 -1.74
C ASP A 6 27.13 -11.54 -2.34
N ARG A 7 27.36 -11.23 -3.62
CA ARG A 7 26.68 -10.15 -4.32
C ARG A 7 25.30 -10.59 -4.78
N ARG A 8 24.29 -9.81 -4.47
CA ARG A 8 22.86 -10.14 -4.65
C ARG A 8 22.27 -9.34 -5.77
N ASN A 9 21.48 -10.00 -6.62
CA ASN A 9 20.62 -9.33 -7.60
C ASN A 9 19.30 -9.00 -6.90
N LEU A 10 19.10 -7.76 -6.50
CA LEU A 10 17.87 -7.34 -5.86
C LEU A 10 16.72 -7.26 -6.87
N LEU A 11 15.69 -8.05 -6.63
CA LEU A 11 14.38 -7.88 -7.24
C LEU A 11 13.38 -7.43 -6.18
N ILE A 12 12.47 -6.54 -6.54
CA ILE A 12 11.34 -6.21 -5.68
C ILE A 12 10.06 -6.62 -6.40
N LYS A 13 9.27 -7.48 -5.73
CA LYS A 13 7.93 -7.82 -6.18
C LYS A 13 6.90 -7.06 -5.37
N VAL A 14 5.95 -6.44 -6.07
CA VAL A 14 4.79 -5.78 -5.46
C VAL A 14 3.53 -6.43 -5.99
N TYR A 15 2.75 -7.00 -5.08
CA TYR A 15 1.45 -7.59 -5.36
C TYR A 15 0.37 -6.64 -4.89
N VAL A 16 -0.47 -6.16 -5.81
CA VAL A 16 -1.66 -5.35 -5.49
C VAL A 16 -2.89 -6.21 -5.70
N ILE A 17 -3.66 -6.40 -4.63
CA ILE A 17 -4.80 -7.30 -4.59
C ILE A 17 -6.07 -6.49 -4.36
N GLY A 18 -7.05 -6.66 -5.24
CA GLY A 18 -8.40 -6.11 -5.07
C GLY A 18 -9.46 -7.19 -5.15
N TYR A 19 -10.60 -6.94 -4.53
CA TYR A 19 -11.72 -7.89 -4.51
C TYR A 19 -12.97 -7.28 -5.16
N PRO A 20 -13.98 -8.09 -5.53
CA PRO A 20 -15.03 -7.68 -6.47
C PRO A 20 -15.88 -6.46 -6.09
N ASN A 21 -16.05 -6.23 -4.81
CA ASN A 21 -16.90 -5.15 -4.31
C ASN A 21 -16.09 -4.05 -3.62
N ARG A 22 -15.11 -4.44 -2.86
CA ARG A 22 -14.19 -3.60 -2.10
C ARG A 22 -13.12 -4.50 -1.51
N GLY A 23 -12.06 -3.90 -1.03
CA GLY A 23 -11.00 -4.55 -0.29
C GLY A 23 -9.67 -4.48 -1.01
N GLU A 24 -8.68 -4.13 -0.25
CA GLU A 24 -7.32 -3.91 -0.72
C GLU A 24 -6.32 -4.64 0.17
N SER A 25 -5.29 -5.15 -0.45
CA SER A 25 -4.12 -5.68 0.23
C SER A 25 -2.91 -5.51 -0.67
N ILE A 26 -1.76 -5.22 -0.10
CA ILE A 26 -0.50 -5.10 -0.83
C ILE A 26 0.53 -6.00 -0.14
N CYS A 27 1.27 -6.77 -0.93
CA CYS A 27 2.40 -7.55 -0.45
C CYS A 27 3.65 -7.13 -1.22
N ILE A 28 4.75 -6.85 -0.50
CA ILE A 28 6.01 -6.40 -1.08
C ILE A 28 7.10 -7.35 -0.63
N LEU A 29 7.85 -7.89 -1.57
CA LEU A 29 8.94 -8.83 -1.32
C LEU A 29 10.24 -8.31 -1.93
N PHE A 30 11.26 -8.25 -1.12
CA PHE A 30 12.64 -8.04 -1.55
C PHE A 30 13.28 -9.41 -1.73
N LEU A 31 13.75 -9.70 -2.92
CA LEU A 31 14.23 -11.03 -3.29
C LEU A 31 15.69 -10.96 -3.74
N ASP A 32 16.41 -12.02 -3.44
CA ASP A 32 17.73 -12.29 -3.99
C ASP A 32 17.59 -13.20 -5.22
N ALA A 33 17.66 -12.64 -6.41
CA ALA A 33 17.53 -13.40 -7.66
C ALA A 33 18.72 -14.35 -7.92
N GLY A 34 19.87 -14.10 -7.28
CA GLY A 34 21.05 -14.97 -7.40
C GLY A 34 20.92 -16.28 -6.61
N TYR A 35 19.95 -16.37 -5.68
CA TYR A 35 19.71 -17.54 -4.84
C TYR A 35 18.24 -17.99 -4.90
N ASP A 36 17.79 -18.47 -6.02
CA ASP A 36 16.43 -19.01 -6.24
C ASP A 36 15.31 -18.08 -5.75
N ASN A 37 15.48 -16.76 -5.91
CA ASN A 37 14.56 -15.73 -5.41
C ASN A 37 14.32 -15.83 -3.90
N LYS A 38 15.34 -16.04 -3.12
CA LYS A 38 15.23 -16.05 -1.66
C LYS A 38 14.66 -14.76 -1.14
N VAL A 39 13.65 -14.83 -0.28
CA VAL A 39 13.08 -13.66 0.38
C VAL A 39 14.08 -13.07 1.37
N LEU A 40 14.47 -11.82 1.14
CA LEU A 40 15.35 -11.04 2.00
C LEU A 40 14.56 -10.20 3.02
N TYR A 41 13.45 -9.63 2.56
CA TYR A 41 12.55 -8.83 3.39
C TYR A 41 11.13 -8.88 2.82
N SER A 42 10.15 -8.86 3.70
CA SER A 42 8.74 -8.96 3.32
C SER A 42 7.88 -7.97 4.08
N ILE A 43 6.97 -7.31 3.36
CA ILE A 43 6.04 -6.32 3.90
C ILE A 43 4.64 -6.68 3.46
N VAL A 44 3.68 -6.55 4.36
CA VAL A 44 2.24 -6.54 4.03
C VAL A 44 1.67 -5.20 4.45
N ILE A 45 1.02 -4.51 3.53
CA ILE A 45 0.23 -3.30 3.79
C ILE A 45 -1.22 -3.69 3.68
N ASP A 46 -1.96 -3.56 4.77
CA ASP A 46 -3.37 -3.94 4.88
C ASP A 46 -3.65 -5.41 4.54
N SER A 47 -4.85 -5.85 4.81
CA SER A 47 -5.32 -7.15 4.34
C SER A 47 -6.83 -7.23 4.37
N PHE A 48 -7.37 -7.70 3.28
CA PHE A 48 -8.79 -8.00 3.15
C PHE A 48 -9.02 -9.47 2.80
N LYS A 49 -10.17 -10.00 3.18
CA LYS A 49 -10.60 -11.30 2.71
C LYS A 49 -12.05 -11.25 2.22
N TYR A 50 -12.32 -11.96 1.14
CA TYR A 50 -13.64 -12.03 0.52
C TYR A 50 -14.13 -13.46 0.46
N LYS A 51 -15.30 -13.73 1.07
CA LYS A 51 -15.90 -15.09 1.10
C LYS A 51 -14.92 -16.19 1.54
N GLY A 52 -14.10 -15.90 2.55
CA GLY A 52 -13.10 -16.84 3.07
C GLY A 52 -11.76 -16.85 2.33
N LEU A 53 -11.68 -16.27 1.14
CA LEU A 53 -10.44 -16.14 0.37
C LEU A 53 -9.65 -14.92 0.86
N ASN A 54 -8.40 -15.15 1.28
CA ASN A 54 -7.41 -14.12 1.53
C ASN A 54 -6.19 -14.37 0.63
N LYS A 55 -6.13 -13.66 -0.48
CA LYS A 55 -5.07 -13.86 -1.49
C LYS A 55 -3.69 -13.51 -0.95
N THR A 56 -3.59 -12.55 -0.03
CA THR A 56 -2.34 -12.23 0.67
C THR A 56 -1.78 -13.45 1.42
N VAL A 57 -2.65 -14.23 2.08
CA VAL A 57 -2.25 -15.48 2.75
C VAL A 57 -1.70 -16.50 1.75
N GLU A 58 -2.28 -16.61 0.57
CA GLU A 58 -1.79 -17.52 -0.48
C GLU A 58 -0.41 -17.11 -0.97
N ILE A 59 -0.20 -15.80 -1.26
CA ILE A 59 1.09 -15.26 -1.67
C ILE A 59 2.13 -15.47 -0.58
N LEU A 60 1.83 -15.16 0.68
CA LEU A 60 2.74 -15.34 1.78
C LEU A 60 3.13 -16.82 1.98
N LYS A 61 2.19 -17.75 1.81
CA LYS A 61 2.50 -19.19 1.86
C LYS A 61 3.43 -19.62 0.74
N GLN A 62 3.31 -19.04 -0.44
CA GLN A 62 4.18 -19.34 -1.56
C GLN A 62 5.61 -18.86 -1.32
N TRP A 63 5.79 -17.67 -0.76
CA TRP A 63 7.08 -17.03 -0.59
C TRP A 63 7.66 -17.12 0.82
N VAL A 64 6.80 -17.20 1.82
CA VAL A 64 7.16 -17.20 3.24
C VAL A 64 6.70 -18.52 3.83
N ILE A 65 7.60 -19.49 3.92
CA ILE A 65 7.30 -20.87 4.30
C ILE A 65 6.80 -20.97 5.74
N ASP A 66 7.21 -20.04 6.62
CA ASP A 66 6.89 -20.04 8.03
C ASP A 66 6.62 -18.63 8.56
N LYS A 67 6.10 -18.53 9.79
CA LYS A 67 5.72 -17.29 10.45
C LYS A 67 6.86 -16.30 10.64
N GLU A 68 8.08 -16.80 10.70
CA GLU A 68 9.27 -16.00 11.04
C GLU A 68 9.73 -15.12 9.87
N LYS A 69 9.17 -15.33 8.68
CA LYS A 69 9.60 -14.62 7.47
C LYS A 69 8.84 -13.35 7.15
N LEU A 70 7.70 -13.05 7.79
CA LEU A 70 7.08 -11.74 7.66
C LEU A 70 7.83 -10.73 8.53
N ASN A 71 8.50 -9.78 7.87
CA ASN A 71 9.33 -8.79 8.55
C ASN A 71 8.52 -7.58 9.00
N MET A 72 7.54 -7.14 8.20
CA MET A 72 6.75 -5.94 8.51
C MET A 72 5.29 -6.13 8.14
N LEU A 73 4.40 -5.78 9.04
CA LEU A 73 2.97 -5.63 8.81
C LEU A 73 2.59 -4.17 9.05
N VAL A 74 2.00 -3.55 8.05
CA VAL A 74 1.51 -2.17 8.11
C VAL A 74 0.00 -2.19 8.02
N TRP A 75 -0.67 -1.57 8.97
CA TRP A 75 -2.09 -1.28 8.90
C TRP A 75 -2.27 0.19 8.64
N SER A 76 -2.70 0.54 7.43
CA SER A 76 -2.70 1.92 6.95
C SER A 76 -3.72 2.79 7.68
N HIS A 77 -4.96 2.32 7.78
CA HIS A 77 -6.05 2.99 8.49
C HIS A 77 -7.17 2.00 8.81
N PRO A 78 -8.06 2.35 9.76
CA PRO A 78 -9.02 1.40 10.31
C PRO A 78 -10.33 1.31 9.51
N ASP A 79 -10.28 1.39 8.17
CA ASP A 79 -11.46 1.10 7.36
C ASP A 79 -11.62 -0.39 7.10
N TYR A 80 -12.85 -0.83 6.90
CA TYR A 80 -13.21 -2.24 6.81
C TYR A 80 -12.47 -2.96 5.67
N ASP A 81 -12.36 -2.33 4.52
CA ASP A 81 -11.76 -2.93 3.32
C ASP A 81 -10.22 -2.99 3.37
N HIS A 82 -9.60 -2.33 4.33
CA HIS A 82 -8.17 -2.43 4.64
C HIS A 82 -7.89 -3.34 5.85
N THR A 83 -8.93 -3.70 6.60
CA THR A 83 -8.79 -4.27 7.95
C THR A 83 -9.19 -5.73 8.06
N TYR A 84 -10.19 -6.19 7.27
CA TYR A 84 -10.91 -7.45 7.53
C TYR A 84 -10.06 -8.73 7.43
N GLY A 85 -8.88 -8.66 6.81
CA GLY A 85 -7.94 -9.79 6.70
C GLY A 85 -6.76 -9.74 7.68
N ILE A 86 -6.50 -8.61 8.35
CA ILE A 86 -5.29 -8.38 9.17
C ILE A 86 -5.14 -9.39 10.30
N ASN A 87 -6.23 -9.72 11.00
CA ASN A 87 -6.21 -10.73 12.07
C ASN A 87 -5.64 -12.08 11.59
N GLU A 88 -5.92 -12.45 10.36
CA GLU A 88 -5.43 -13.69 9.78
C GLU A 88 -3.92 -13.62 9.51
N ILE A 89 -3.43 -12.47 8.99
CA ILE A 89 -2.01 -12.24 8.79
C ILE A 89 -1.26 -12.29 10.13
N ILE A 90 -1.74 -11.56 11.14
CA ILE A 90 -1.12 -11.55 12.48
C ILE A 90 -1.04 -12.98 13.05
N ASN A 91 -2.11 -13.75 12.93
CA ASN A 91 -2.14 -15.09 13.52
C ASN A 91 -1.24 -16.11 12.80
N LYS A 92 -1.13 -16.01 11.47
CA LYS A 92 -0.43 -17.00 10.65
C LYS A 92 1.03 -16.68 10.36
N PHE A 93 1.38 -15.41 10.26
CA PHE A 93 2.69 -15.00 9.72
C PHE A 93 3.48 -14.05 10.61
N CYS A 94 2.88 -13.43 11.62
CA CYS A 94 3.59 -12.53 12.52
C CYS A 94 4.06 -13.23 13.79
N ASN A 95 5.26 -12.87 14.25
CA ASN A 95 5.84 -13.27 15.53
C ASN A 95 6.47 -12.05 16.23
N GLU A 96 7.21 -12.25 17.29
CA GLU A 96 7.88 -11.21 18.07
C GLU A 96 8.91 -10.37 17.29
N ASN A 97 9.41 -10.89 16.17
CA ASN A 97 10.39 -10.22 15.31
C ASN A 97 9.70 -9.42 14.18
N THR A 98 8.40 -9.59 14.00
CA THR A 98 7.65 -8.83 12.99
C THR A 98 7.42 -7.40 13.47
N MET A 99 7.91 -6.41 12.73
CA MET A 99 7.57 -5.01 12.98
C MET A 99 6.08 -4.78 12.60
N VAL A 100 5.26 -4.38 13.56
CA VAL A 100 3.84 -4.07 13.32
C VAL A 100 3.64 -2.57 13.47
N ILE A 101 3.29 -1.93 12.35
CA ILE A 101 3.00 -0.50 12.29
C ILE A 101 1.49 -0.31 12.29
N LEU A 102 1.01 0.48 13.23
CA LEU A 102 -0.40 0.84 13.38
C LEU A 102 -0.63 2.29 13.01
N PRO A 103 -1.85 2.65 12.58
CA PRO A 103 -2.24 4.06 12.48
C PRO A 103 -1.97 4.82 13.78
N TYR A 104 -1.66 6.12 13.65
CA TYR A 104 -1.26 6.94 14.79
C TYR A 104 -2.29 6.94 15.91
N ASP A 105 -1.82 6.70 17.11
CA ASP A 105 -2.55 6.81 18.39
C ASP A 105 -3.93 6.12 18.46
N LEU A 106 -4.12 5.01 17.71
CA LEU A 106 -5.38 4.24 17.79
C LEU A 106 -5.70 3.67 19.18
N ASN A 107 -4.77 3.74 20.12
CA ASN A 107 -4.95 3.29 21.50
C ASN A 107 -5.25 4.44 22.48
N GLY A 108 -5.17 5.69 22.03
CA GLY A 108 -5.27 6.89 22.85
C GLY A 108 -6.47 7.78 22.48
N GLU A 109 -6.22 9.08 22.45
CA GLU A 109 -7.25 10.09 22.24
C GLU A 109 -7.86 10.03 20.85
N VAL A 110 -7.03 9.79 19.82
CA VAL A 110 -7.47 9.66 18.43
C VAL A 110 -8.54 8.58 18.29
N TRP A 111 -8.34 7.41 18.92
CA TRP A 111 -9.32 6.33 18.92
C TRP A 111 -10.72 6.76 19.35
N ASN A 112 -10.82 7.62 20.36
CA ASN A 112 -12.10 8.04 20.90
C ASN A 112 -12.85 9.01 19.96
N LYS A 113 -12.12 9.69 19.08
CA LYS A 113 -12.68 10.65 18.12
C LYS A 113 -12.96 10.05 16.75
N VAL A 114 -12.46 8.84 16.45
CA VAL A 114 -12.73 8.17 15.17
C VAL A 114 -14.12 7.55 15.15
N LYS A 115 -14.85 7.84 14.10
CA LYS A 115 -16.20 7.27 13.88
C LYS A 115 -16.11 5.85 13.33
N TYR A 116 -16.62 4.91 14.12
CA TYR A 116 -16.74 3.52 13.73
C TYR A 116 -18.20 3.08 13.77
N ASN A 117 -18.63 2.27 12.80
CA ASN A 117 -19.80 1.46 12.99
C ASN A 117 -19.49 0.32 13.99
N ARG A 118 -20.54 -0.35 14.48
CA ARG A 118 -20.40 -1.37 15.54
C ARG A 118 -19.49 -2.54 15.13
N GLU A 119 -19.54 -2.96 13.86
CA GLU A 119 -18.76 -4.09 13.35
C GLU A 119 -17.30 -3.71 13.17
N ASP A 120 -17.02 -2.56 12.56
CA ASP A 120 -15.66 -2.02 12.38
C ASP A 120 -14.97 -1.86 13.74
N LYS A 121 -15.67 -1.25 14.72
CA LYS A 121 -15.13 -1.07 16.07
C LYS A 121 -14.71 -2.39 16.70
N LYS A 122 -15.50 -3.44 16.54
CA LYS A 122 -15.20 -4.78 17.07
C LYS A 122 -13.96 -5.39 16.40
N ILE A 123 -13.83 -5.24 15.07
CA ILE A 123 -12.67 -5.76 14.34
C ILE A 123 -11.40 -5.04 14.78
N VAL A 124 -11.43 -3.72 14.81
CA VAL A 124 -10.30 -2.88 15.24
C VAL A 124 -9.87 -3.23 16.66
N GLN A 125 -10.82 -3.33 17.60
CA GLN A 125 -10.51 -3.74 18.98
C GLN A 125 -9.87 -5.13 19.05
N ASN A 126 -10.27 -6.07 18.20
CA ASN A 126 -9.66 -7.40 18.16
C ASN A 126 -8.21 -7.33 17.64
N ILE A 127 -7.92 -6.50 16.62
CA ILE A 127 -6.55 -6.30 16.13
C ILE A 127 -5.68 -5.71 17.22
N LEU A 128 -6.12 -4.63 17.88
CA LEU A 128 -5.39 -3.99 18.96
C LEU A 128 -5.14 -4.95 20.14
N LYS A 129 -6.11 -5.80 20.47
CA LYS A 129 -5.95 -6.83 21.50
C LYS A 129 -4.94 -7.90 21.11
N LEU A 130 -4.92 -8.32 19.84
CA LEU A 130 -3.95 -9.29 19.32
C LEU A 130 -2.54 -8.72 19.31
N THR A 131 -2.36 -7.49 18.85
CA THR A 131 -1.06 -6.82 18.84
C THR A 131 -0.51 -6.66 20.24
N ARG A 132 -1.30 -6.19 21.19
CA ARG A 132 -0.89 -6.07 22.61
C ARG A 132 -0.50 -7.40 23.26
N ARG A 133 -1.12 -8.52 22.85
CA ARG A 133 -0.79 -9.84 23.40
C ARG A 133 0.50 -10.44 22.82
N LYS A 134 0.73 -10.22 21.51
CA LYS A 134 1.85 -10.80 20.80
C LYS A 134 3.13 -9.97 20.88
N TYR A 135 2.98 -8.65 21.00
CA TYR A 135 4.09 -7.71 20.96
C TYR A 135 4.13 -6.88 22.24
N LYS A 136 5.31 -6.78 22.82
CA LYS A 136 5.55 -5.89 23.97
C LYS A 136 5.46 -4.42 23.57
N SER A 137 5.84 -4.13 22.32
CA SER A 137 5.72 -2.81 21.72
C SER A 137 5.24 -2.94 20.26
N HIS A 138 4.36 -2.06 19.85
CA HIS A 138 4.02 -1.83 18.46
C HIS A 138 4.26 -0.35 18.18
N GLU A 139 4.62 -0.05 16.95
CA GLU A 139 4.88 1.33 16.56
C GLU A 139 3.60 1.95 16.00
N THR A 140 3.30 3.16 16.43
CA THR A 140 2.29 4.01 15.80
C THR A 140 3.01 5.05 14.97
N ALA A 141 2.56 5.30 13.74
CA ALA A 141 3.27 6.14 12.84
C ALA A 141 2.56 7.45 12.56
N CYS A 142 3.30 8.55 12.70
CA CYS A 142 3.00 9.81 12.06
C CYS A 142 4.31 10.46 11.60
N VAL A 143 4.24 11.35 10.63
CA VAL A 143 5.38 12.10 10.14
C VAL A 143 5.60 13.32 11.06
N PRO A 144 6.76 13.45 11.71
CA PRO A 144 7.10 14.66 12.46
C PRO A 144 7.22 15.87 11.52
N GLU A 145 6.86 17.06 12.00
CA GLU A 145 6.82 18.31 11.19
C GLU A 145 8.13 18.67 10.48
N LYS A 146 9.26 18.12 10.88
CA LYS A 146 10.57 18.57 10.39
C LYS A 146 11.50 17.44 9.92
N MET A 147 11.14 16.17 10.06
CA MET A 147 12.05 15.08 9.70
C MET A 147 11.29 13.81 9.30
N PHE A 148 11.71 13.21 8.18
CA PHE A 148 11.38 11.81 7.89
C PHE A 148 12.19 10.90 8.81
N VAL A 149 11.51 10.10 9.59
CA VAL A 149 12.15 9.02 10.35
C VAL A 149 11.91 7.72 9.58
N PRO A 150 12.95 7.14 8.99
CA PRO A 150 12.78 5.86 8.31
C PRO A 150 12.47 4.77 9.34
N PHE A 151 11.44 3.96 9.09
CA PHE A 151 11.15 2.76 9.88
C PHE A 151 12.25 1.72 9.71
N LYS A 152 12.78 1.61 8.50
CA LYS A 152 13.81 0.65 8.16
C LYS A 152 14.71 1.17 7.05
N LYS A 153 16.00 1.04 7.26
CA LYS A 153 17.01 1.17 6.21
C LYS A 153 17.70 -0.18 6.04
N MET A 154 17.76 -0.66 4.81
CA MET A 154 18.42 -1.89 4.44
C MET A 154 19.52 -1.57 3.42
N VAL A 155 20.64 -2.29 3.54
CA VAL A 155 21.71 -2.23 2.55
C VAL A 155 21.90 -3.63 1.99
N PHE A 156 21.80 -3.73 0.67
CA PHE A 156 22.02 -4.97 -0.06
C PHE A 156 23.35 -4.85 -0.79
N ASN A 157 24.24 -5.82 -0.56
CA ASN A 157 25.47 -5.92 -1.33
C ASN A 157 25.09 -6.44 -2.72
N ASP A 158 25.17 -5.60 -3.73
CA ASP A 158 24.82 -5.95 -5.11
C ASP A 158 26.10 -6.08 -5.96
N LEU A 159 25.97 -6.70 -7.15
CA LEU A 159 27.05 -6.82 -8.13
C LEU A 159 27.52 -5.46 -8.65
N ILE A 160 26.67 -4.45 -8.63
CA ILE A 160 26.96 -3.09 -9.12
C ILE A 160 27.46 -2.18 -8.00
N GLY A 161 27.37 -2.61 -6.74
CA GLY A 161 27.70 -1.83 -5.54
C GLY A 161 26.63 -2.01 -4.46
N ASP A 162 26.75 -1.24 -3.38
CA ASP A 162 25.76 -1.29 -2.32
C ASP A 162 24.47 -0.59 -2.76
N LEU A 163 23.36 -1.34 -2.82
CA LEU A 163 22.03 -0.81 -3.04
C LEU A 163 21.32 -0.65 -1.70
N SER A 164 20.82 0.52 -1.40
CA SER A 164 20.04 0.75 -0.18
C SER A 164 18.55 0.83 -0.47
N ALA A 165 17.73 0.34 0.46
CA ALA A 165 16.30 0.59 0.49
C ALA A 165 15.91 1.22 1.82
N THR A 166 15.17 2.34 1.76
CA THR A 166 14.69 3.05 2.94
C THR A 166 13.17 3.05 2.93
N ILE A 167 12.56 2.56 4.01
CA ILE A 167 11.10 2.51 4.18
C ILE A 167 10.72 3.59 5.18
N GLN A 168 9.84 4.49 4.79
CA GLN A 168 9.42 5.61 5.63
C GLN A 168 7.93 5.92 5.48
N ALA A 169 7.34 6.50 6.54
CA ALA A 169 6.01 7.09 6.45
C ALA A 169 6.09 8.49 5.83
N VAL A 170 5.11 8.81 4.99
CA VAL A 170 4.95 10.14 4.38
C VAL A 170 3.62 10.79 4.78
N SER A 171 2.74 10.06 5.45
CA SER A 171 1.47 10.49 6.04
C SER A 171 1.08 9.49 7.16
N PRO A 172 0.25 9.87 8.17
CA PRO A 172 -0.30 11.20 8.41
C PRO A 172 0.75 12.15 9.00
N HIS A 173 0.59 13.45 8.75
CA HIS A 173 1.47 14.47 9.31
C HIS A 173 1.02 14.82 10.73
N GLY A 174 1.98 14.97 11.68
CA GLY A 174 1.69 15.21 13.09
C GLY A 174 0.89 16.49 13.32
N SER A 175 1.20 17.58 12.59
CA SER A 175 0.42 18.82 12.68
C SER A 175 -1.03 18.65 12.23
N ARG A 176 -1.31 17.81 11.23
CA ARG A 176 -2.68 17.48 10.83
C ARG A 176 -3.43 16.77 11.95
N ILE A 177 -2.80 15.79 12.57
CA ILE A 177 -3.41 15.06 13.69
C ILE A 177 -3.70 16.00 14.86
N ASN A 178 -2.75 16.87 15.23
CA ASN A 178 -2.95 17.86 16.30
C ASN A 178 -4.10 18.81 15.96
N TYR A 179 -4.15 19.32 14.73
CA TYR A 179 -5.26 20.16 14.28
C TYR A 179 -6.62 19.45 14.38
N LEU A 180 -6.71 18.19 13.98
CA LEU A 180 -7.92 17.38 14.08
C LEU A 180 -8.32 17.12 15.53
N LEU A 181 -7.36 16.88 16.43
CA LEU A 181 -7.62 16.69 17.84
C LEU A 181 -8.13 17.96 18.54
N GLU A 182 -7.63 19.12 18.14
CA GLU A 182 -8.03 20.41 18.71
C GLU A 182 -9.35 20.93 18.16
N SER A 183 -9.57 20.80 16.85
CA SER A 183 -10.65 21.48 16.13
C SER A 183 -11.89 20.62 15.89
N HIS A 184 -11.77 19.28 15.92
CA HIS A 184 -12.85 18.38 15.55
C HIS A 184 -13.27 17.47 16.69
N SER A 185 -14.58 17.31 16.86
CA SER A 185 -15.16 16.32 17.78
C SER A 185 -15.08 14.89 17.20
N GLU A 186 -14.92 14.76 15.90
CA GLU A 186 -14.89 13.49 15.14
C GLU A 186 -13.79 13.53 14.10
N ILE A 187 -13.02 12.45 14.00
CA ILE A 187 -11.94 12.24 13.04
C ILE A 187 -12.39 11.17 12.02
N HIS A 188 -12.25 11.46 10.75
CA HIS A 188 -12.49 10.45 9.71
C HIS A 188 -11.34 9.45 9.64
N LYS A 189 -11.66 8.20 9.32
CA LYS A 189 -10.68 7.10 9.25
C LYS A 189 -9.56 7.40 8.24
N ASN A 190 -9.90 8.04 7.11
CA ASN A 190 -8.95 8.40 6.06
C ASN A 190 -7.96 9.48 6.49
N ASP A 191 -8.30 10.33 7.49
CA ASP A 191 -7.36 11.29 8.08
C ASP A 191 -6.16 10.61 8.76
N LEU A 192 -6.31 9.33 9.12
CA LEU A 192 -5.27 8.52 9.74
C LEU A 192 -4.48 7.70 8.72
N SER A 193 -4.74 7.86 7.42
CA SER A 193 -4.12 7.05 6.37
C SER A 193 -2.61 7.12 6.42
N LEU A 194 -2.01 6.00 6.83
CA LEU A 194 -0.57 5.82 6.80
C LEU A 194 -0.13 5.55 5.36
N CYS A 195 0.58 6.49 4.80
CA CYS A 195 1.20 6.36 3.49
C CYS A 195 2.67 6.02 3.63
N LEU A 196 3.15 5.13 2.79
CA LEU A 196 4.53 4.68 2.79
C LEU A 196 5.24 5.08 1.51
N GLN A 197 6.51 5.36 1.64
CA GLN A 197 7.47 5.46 0.56
C GLN A 197 8.61 4.48 0.79
N ILE A 198 9.02 3.84 -0.27
CA ILE A 198 10.21 2.98 -0.29
C ILE A 198 11.16 3.58 -1.32
N ASP A 199 12.25 4.15 -0.84
CA ASP A 199 13.30 4.71 -1.67
C ASP A 199 14.40 3.69 -1.90
N ILE A 200 14.82 3.52 -3.16
CA ILE A 200 15.78 2.50 -3.57
C ILE A 200 16.91 3.17 -4.32
N GLY A 201 18.13 2.88 -3.90
CA GLY A 201 19.35 3.45 -4.46
C GLY A 201 20.11 4.29 -3.45
N ASN A 202 21.34 4.69 -3.79
CA ASN A 202 22.19 5.44 -2.87
C ASN A 202 21.81 6.93 -2.78
N GLU A 203 21.13 7.47 -3.80
CA GLU A 203 20.69 8.86 -3.91
C GLU A 203 19.18 8.98 -4.15
N TYR A 204 18.39 8.05 -3.59
CA TYR A 204 16.94 7.99 -3.77
C TYR A 204 16.50 8.02 -5.25
N LYS A 205 17.19 7.25 -6.08
CA LYS A 205 17.00 7.24 -7.54
C LYS A 205 15.63 6.72 -7.97
N TYR A 206 15.05 5.82 -7.19
CA TYR A 206 13.75 5.20 -7.47
C TYR A 206 12.87 5.19 -6.23
N SER A 207 11.61 5.58 -6.38
CA SER A 207 10.65 5.56 -5.27
C SER A 207 9.41 4.74 -5.62
N LEU A 208 8.99 3.88 -4.68
CA LEU A 208 7.70 3.20 -4.69
C LEU A 208 6.80 3.88 -3.65
N VAL A 209 5.67 4.43 -4.09
CA VAL A 209 4.79 5.25 -3.24
C VAL A 209 3.44 4.56 -3.05
N PHE A 210 3.06 4.35 -1.79
CA PHE A 210 1.84 3.68 -1.37
C PHE A 210 0.99 4.66 -0.56
N LEU A 211 -0.08 5.19 -1.16
CA LEU A 211 -0.82 6.33 -0.62
C LEU A 211 -2.10 5.95 0.14
N SER A 212 -2.40 4.65 0.30
CA SER A 212 -3.61 4.23 1.02
C SER A 212 -4.85 5.03 0.60
N ASP A 213 -5.69 5.46 1.56
CA ASP A 213 -6.89 6.25 1.29
C ASP A 213 -6.76 7.71 1.74
N ILE A 214 -5.53 8.27 1.66
CA ILE A 214 -5.30 9.69 1.93
C ILE A 214 -6.16 10.57 1.03
N GLU A 215 -6.74 11.61 1.60
CA GLU A 215 -7.55 12.60 0.90
C GLU A 215 -6.82 13.93 0.73
N ASN A 216 -7.43 14.89 0.01
CA ASN A 216 -6.80 16.13 -0.43
C ASN A 216 -6.13 16.94 0.68
N ASP A 217 -6.71 17.03 1.85
CA ASP A 217 -6.12 17.74 2.99
C ASP A 217 -4.81 17.09 3.47
N GLY A 218 -4.74 15.76 3.45
CA GLY A 218 -3.52 15.02 3.79
C GLY A 218 -2.50 15.09 2.65
N ILE A 219 -2.96 15.07 1.39
CA ILE A 219 -2.11 15.17 0.19
C ILE A 219 -1.35 16.50 0.16
N GLU A 220 -2.01 17.62 0.51
CA GLU A 220 -1.37 18.94 0.59
C GLU A 220 -0.21 19.01 1.60
N MET A 221 -0.20 18.09 2.55
CA MET A 221 0.86 18.00 3.56
C MET A 221 1.95 16.99 3.21
N LEU A 222 1.82 16.27 2.09
CA LEU A 222 2.87 15.37 1.64
C LEU A 222 4.14 16.17 1.34
N TYR A 223 5.25 15.63 1.83
CA TYR A 223 6.54 16.26 1.59
C TYR A 223 6.89 16.21 0.11
N PRO A 224 7.38 17.31 -0.51
CA PRO A 224 7.65 17.37 -1.96
C PRO A 224 8.52 16.25 -2.50
N LYS A 225 9.50 15.77 -1.73
CA LYS A 225 10.38 14.66 -2.13
C LYS A 225 9.68 13.30 -2.29
N CYS A 226 8.48 13.14 -1.73
CA CYS A 226 7.75 11.87 -1.81
C CYS A 226 7.37 11.47 -3.22
N TYR A 227 7.39 12.39 -4.17
CA TYR A 227 6.92 12.14 -5.54
C TYR A 227 7.83 12.72 -6.62
N GLU A 228 9.06 13.15 -6.27
CA GLU A 228 9.98 13.76 -7.26
C GLU A 228 10.35 12.80 -8.39
N SER A 229 10.46 11.48 -8.12
CA SER A 229 10.79 10.48 -9.14
C SER A 229 10.15 9.11 -8.84
N PRO A 230 8.83 9.03 -8.68
CA PRO A 230 8.18 7.77 -8.40
C PRO A 230 8.18 6.87 -9.63
N VAL A 231 8.67 5.65 -9.47
CA VAL A 231 8.57 4.62 -10.51
C VAL A 231 7.28 3.80 -10.38
N PHE A 232 6.71 3.78 -9.16
CA PHE A 232 5.45 3.12 -8.86
C PHE A 232 4.60 3.95 -7.91
N ILE A 233 3.32 4.06 -8.19
CA ILE A 233 2.34 4.75 -7.37
C ILE A 233 1.13 3.84 -7.14
N LYS A 234 0.81 3.56 -5.88
CA LYS A 234 -0.54 3.12 -5.52
C LYS A 234 -1.41 4.37 -5.41
N ILE A 235 -2.31 4.55 -6.35
CA ILE A 235 -3.21 5.71 -6.44
C ILE A 235 -4.04 5.82 -5.15
N PRO A 236 -4.12 7.02 -4.53
CA PRO A 236 -4.83 7.20 -3.28
C PRO A 236 -6.33 6.99 -3.43
N HIS A 237 -6.94 6.53 -2.35
CA HIS A 237 -8.40 6.43 -2.14
C HIS A 237 -9.14 5.88 -3.37
N HIS A 238 -8.63 4.78 -3.92
CA HIS A 238 -9.20 4.08 -5.09
C HIS A 238 -9.47 4.99 -6.31
N ALA A 239 -8.70 6.06 -6.52
CA ALA A 239 -8.95 7.12 -7.49
C ALA A 239 -10.30 7.82 -7.28
N SER A 240 -10.53 8.31 -6.07
CA SER A 240 -11.66 9.17 -5.69
C SER A 240 -11.34 10.62 -5.96
N SER A 241 -12.34 11.43 -6.35
CA SER A 241 -12.21 12.90 -6.47
C SER A 241 -11.82 13.59 -5.15
N THR A 242 -12.00 12.93 -4.00
CA THR A 242 -11.49 13.45 -2.72
C THR A 242 -9.97 13.39 -2.60
N SER A 243 -9.28 12.77 -3.57
CA SER A 243 -7.81 12.64 -3.64
C SER A 243 -7.22 13.10 -4.99
N ASP A 244 -7.95 13.92 -5.75
CA ASP A 244 -7.58 14.37 -7.10
C ASP A 244 -6.33 15.26 -7.11
N LYS A 245 -6.06 16.03 -6.05
CA LYS A 245 -4.86 16.85 -5.92
C LYS A 245 -3.56 16.09 -6.13
N PHE A 246 -3.52 14.80 -5.82
CA PHE A 246 -2.33 14.02 -6.09
C PHE A 246 -2.08 13.83 -7.60
N CYS A 247 -3.14 13.69 -8.38
CA CYS A 247 -3.03 13.65 -9.84
C CYS A 247 -2.48 14.98 -10.40
N ASP A 248 -2.94 16.12 -9.85
CA ASP A 248 -2.43 17.44 -10.21
C ASP A 248 -0.94 17.57 -9.86
N MET A 249 -0.54 17.08 -8.68
CA MET A 249 0.87 17.10 -8.26
C MET A 249 1.77 16.30 -9.22
N ILE A 250 1.38 15.09 -9.62
CA ILE A 250 2.19 14.30 -10.55
C ILE A 250 2.16 14.85 -11.97
N SER A 251 1.13 15.61 -12.35
CA SER A 251 1.06 16.26 -13.67
C SER A 251 2.15 17.31 -13.86
N SER A 252 2.67 17.88 -12.77
CA SER A 252 3.74 18.88 -12.76
C SER A 252 5.15 18.29 -12.80
N LEU A 253 5.29 16.96 -12.73
CA LEU A 253 6.60 16.31 -12.76
C LEU A 253 7.22 16.39 -14.16
N GLU A 254 8.52 16.65 -14.22
CA GLU A 254 9.28 16.64 -15.48
C GLU A 254 9.30 15.25 -16.10
N GLU A 255 9.48 14.22 -15.28
CA GLU A 255 9.43 12.82 -15.71
C GLU A 255 8.16 12.14 -15.20
N LYS A 256 7.38 11.57 -16.13
CA LYS A 256 6.18 10.81 -15.78
C LYS A 256 6.53 9.54 -15.03
N PRO A 257 5.81 9.23 -13.93
CA PRO A 257 5.91 7.93 -13.26
C PRO A 257 5.73 6.77 -14.25
N TYR A 258 6.43 5.66 -14.01
CA TYR A 258 6.31 4.50 -14.90
C TYR A 258 4.96 3.81 -14.74
N ILE A 259 4.55 3.58 -13.49
CA ILE A 259 3.34 2.79 -13.20
C ILE A 259 2.54 3.46 -12.10
N ALA A 260 1.22 3.48 -12.30
CA ALA A 260 0.27 3.71 -11.23
C ALA A 260 -0.76 2.59 -11.19
N CYS A 261 -1.26 2.24 -10.02
CA CYS A 261 -2.32 1.24 -9.91
C CYS A 261 -3.39 1.63 -8.90
N THR A 262 -4.59 1.08 -9.10
CA THR A 262 -5.71 1.25 -8.18
C THR A 262 -6.50 -0.04 -8.01
N THR A 263 -7.32 -0.07 -6.96
CA THR A 263 -8.26 -1.16 -6.68
C THR A 263 -9.71 -0.67 -6.81
N ILE A 264 -10.65 -1.61 -6.91
CA ILE A 264 -12.07 -1.31 -7.07
C ILE A 264 -12.75 -1.16 -5.72
N TYR A 265 -13.57 -0.11 -5.57
CA TYR A 265 -14.52 0.03 -4.48
C TYR A 265 -15.94 0.28 -5.05
N LYS A 266 -16.60 -0.79 -5.46
CA LYS A 266 -17.84 -0.74 -6.22
C LYS A 266 -19.00 -0.04 -5.51
N SER A 267 -19.11 -0.19 -4.20
CA SER A 267 -20.18 0.46 -3.43
C SER A 267 -20.04 1.98 -3.38
N GLN A 268 -18.83 2.48 -3.46
CA GLN A 268 -18.51 3.92 -3.56
C GLN A 268 -18.41 4.41 -5.00
N LYS A 269 -18.53 3.49 -5.98
CA LYS A 269 -18.36 3.78 -7.42
C LYS A 269 -16.95 4.23 -7.79
N LEU A 270 -15.95 3.65 -7.15
CA LEU A 270 -14.54 3.92 -7.40
C LEU A 270 -13.89 2.78 -8.18
N PRO A 271 -12.90 3.06 -9.03
CA PRO A 271 -12.33 4.38 -9.35
C PRO A 271 -13.27 5.27 -10.14
N GLU A 272 -13.15 6.60 -9.99
CA GLU A 272 -13.85 7.55 -10.85
C GLU A 272 -13.22 7.57 -12.24
N LYS A 273 -14.07 7.46 -13.27
CA LYS A 273 -13.61 7.31 -14.65
C LYS A 273 -12.78 8.49 -15.13
N GLU A 274 -13.23 9.68 -14.82
CA GLU A 274 -12.60 10.96 -15.19
C GLU A 274 -11.21 11.06 -14.58
N LEU A 275 -11.09 10.83 -13.27
CA LEU A 275 -9.81 10.90 -12.58
C LEU A 275 -8.84 9.80 -13.06
N LEU A 276 -9.36 8.58 -13.29
CA LEU A 276 -8.53 7.51 -13.81
C LEU A 276 -7.99 7.82 -15.20
N ASN A 277 -8.77 8.54 -16.02
CA ASN A 277 -8.31 9.01 -17.33
C ASN A 277 -7.25 10.12 -17.21
N GLU A 278 -7.33 10.99 -16.20
CA GLU A 278 -6.28 11.97 -15.93
C GLU A 278 -4.96 11.29 -15.50
N TYR A 279 -5.02 10.25 -14.65
CA TYR A 279 -3.83 9.46 -14.34
C TYR A 279 -3.19 8.86 -15.58
N ARG A 280 -3.97 8.35 -16.55
CA ARG A 280 -3.44 7.81 -17.82
C ARG A 280 -2.66 8.83 -18.64
N LYS A 281 -2.97 10.11 -18.54
CA LYS A 281 -2.23 11.17 -19.24
C LYS A 281 -0.89 11.48 -18.58
N ASN A 282 -0.80 11.28 -17.26
CA ASN A 282 0.31 11.71 -16.42
C ASN A 282 1.24 10.57 -15.98
N VAL A 283 0.90 9.31 -16.29
CA VAL A 283 1.66 8.09 -15.96
C VAL A 283 1.84 7.28 -17.23
N ARG A 284 2.94 6.56 -17.38
CA ARG A 284 3.20 5.74 -18.59
C ARG A 284 2.26 4.54 -18.71
N GLN A 285 1.92 3.91 -17.57
CA GLN A 285 0.94 2.81 -17.51
C GLN A 285 0.10 2.93 -16.24
N VAL A 286 -1.20 2.76 -16.39
CA VAL A 286 -2.14 2.67 -15.26
C VAL A 286 -2.79 1.30 -15.27
N ASP A 287 -2.79 0.64 -14.12
CA ASP A 287 -3.39 -0.68 -13.92
C ASP A 287 -4.51 -0.62 -12.89
N CYS A 288 -5.47 -1.53 -13.02
CA CYS A 288 -6.55 -1.68 -12.05
C CYS A 288 -6.80 -3.15 -11.75
N THR A 289 -7.12 -3.47 -10.50
CA THR A 289 -7.49 -4.84 -10.11
C THR A 289 -8.81 -5.33 -10.75
N GLY A 290 -9.51 -4.43 -11.44
CA GLY A 290 -10.59 -4.77 -12.36
C GLY A 290 -11.94 -5.06 -11.70
N PHE A 291 -12.97 -5.09 -12.53
CA PHE A 291 -14.36 -5.36 -12.12
C PHE A 291 -14.66 -6.85 -12.18
N CYS A 292 -15.11 -7.44 -11.07
CA CYS A 292 -15.64 -8.79 -11.10
C CYS A 292 -16.87 -8.85 -12.01
N ARG A 293 -16.76 -9.54 -13.13
CA ARG A 293 -17.89 -10.10 -13.85
C ARG A 293 -18.13 -11.52 -13.32
N SER A 294 -19.34 -11.99 -13.36
CA SER A 294 -19.73 -13.35 -12.95
C SER A 294 -18.76 -14.40 -13.52
N GLY A 295 -17.79 -14.82 -12.73
CA GLY A 295 -16.72 -15.74 -13.11
C GLY A 295 -16.15 -16.47 -11.89
N LYS A 296 -15.30 -17.45 -12.12
CA LYS A 296 -14.76 -18.34 -11.08
C LYS A 296 -13.80 -17.65 -10.09
N GLN A 297 -13.16 -16.54 -10.48
CA GLN A 297 -12.21 -15.83 -9.63
C GLN A 297 -12.87 -14.65 -8.93
N ASN A 298 -12.65 -14.53 -7.62
CA ASN A 298 -13.23 -13.49 -6.77
C ASN A 298 -12.18 -12.45 -6.35
N TYR A 299 -11.20 -12.15 -7.23
CA TYR A 299 -10.15 -11.15 -7.00
C TYR A 299 -9.56 -10.66 -8.33
N GLY A 300 -8.87 -9.55 -8.28
CA GLY A 300 -7.89 -9.11 -9.26
C GLY A 300 -6.54 -8.96 -8.58
N LEU A 301 -5.50 -9.46 -9.20
CA LEU A 301 -4.14 -9.39 -8.70
C LEU A 301 -3.25 -8.81 -9.80
N ILE A 302 -2.44 -7.83 -9.42
CA ILE A 302 -1.39 -7.27 -10.26
C ILE A 302 -0.07 -7.55 -9.57
N GLU A 303 0.81 -8.24 -10.26
CA GLU A 303 2.19 -8.47 -9.84
C GLU A 303 3.12 -7.58 -10.63
N TYR A 304 3.87 -6.74 -9.94
CA TYR A 304 4.97 -5.95 -10.47
C TYR A 304 6.29 -6.55 -10.02
N THR A 305 7.22 -6.71 -10.95
CA THR A 305 8.61 -7.10 -10.65
C THR A 305 9.53 -5.97 -11.11
N PHE A 306 10.23 -5.36 -10.16
CA PHE A 306 11.23 -4.33 -10.38
C PHE A 306 12.61 -4.98 -10.32
N ASP A 307 13.32 -4.94 -11.43
CA ASP A 307 14.71 -5.38 -11.54
C ASP A 307 15.61 -4.15 -11.61
N PHE A 308 16.43 -3.97 -10.59
CA PHE A 308 17.34 -2.84 -10.47
C PHE A 308 18.74 -3.16 -11.01
N TYR A 309 18.97 -4.41 -11.42
CA TYR A 309 20.27 -4.88 -11.86
C TYR A 309 20.53 -4.61 -13.35
N ASN A 310 19.55 -4.84 -14.20
CA ASN A 310 19.66 -4.73 -15.66
C ASN A 310 18.92 -3.50 -16.18
N ASP A 311 19.56 -2.32 -16.13
CA ASP A 311 19.02 -1.06 -16.68
C ASP A 311 17.61 -0.71 -16.24
N PHE A 312 17.26 -1.00 -15.00
CA PHE A 312 15.94 -0.79 -14.40
C PHE A 312 14.79 -1.26 -15.32
N LYS A 313 14.36 -2.47 -15.09
CA LYS A 313 13.26 -3.09 -15.82
C LYS A 313 12.04 -3.35 -14.94
N ILE A 314 10.86 -3.05 -15.45
CA ILE A 314 9.60 -3.39 -14.80
C ILE A 314 8.88 -4.45 -15.63
N THR A 315 8.44 -5.52 -14.97
CA THR A 315 7.57 -6.54 -15.58
C THR A 315 6.24 -6.53 -14.84
N VAL A 316 5.13 -6.58 -15.58
CA VAL A 316 3.77 -6.55 -15.02
C VAL A 316 3.02 -7.81 -15.43
N GLN A 317 2.37 -8.46 -14.47
CA GLN A 317 1.48 -9.60 -14.71
C GLN A 317 0.11 -9.33 -14.07
N HIS A 318 -0.93 -9.71 -14.80
CA HIS A 318 -2.32 -9.56 -14.35
C HIS A 318 -2.96 -10.94 -14.16
N GLU A 319 -3.64 -11.13 -13.03
CA GLU A 319 -4.38 -12.35 -12.71
C GLU A 319 -5.82 -11.99 -12.30
N GLY A 320 -6.75 -12.88 -12.60
CA GLY A 320 -8.16 -12.69 -12.24
C GLY A 320 -8.83 -11.60 -13.09
N HIS A 321 -9.29 -10.54 -12.44
CA HIS A 321 -9.97 -9.43 -13.10
C HIS A 321 -9.06 -8.22 -13.37
N ALA A 322 -7.80 -8.31 -12.98
CA ALA A 322 -6.85 -7.24 -13.17
C ALA A 322 -6.54 -6.98 -14.65
N SER A 323 -6.33 -5.73 -15.00
CA SER A 323 -5.96 -5.32 -16.36
C SER A 323 -5.35 -3.93 -16.42
N ILE A 324 -4.72 -3.61 -17.54
CA ILE A 324 -4.34 -2.25 -17.91
C ILE A 324 -5.61 -1.41 -18.09
N VAL A 325 -5.53 -0.16 -17.68
CA VAL A 325 -6.58 0.83 -17.90
C VAL A 325 -6.42 1.47 -19.27
N ASP A 326 -7.11 0.92 -20.24
CA ASP A 326 -7.25 1.43 -21.61
C ASP A 326 -8.65 2.01 -21.85
N ASP A 327 -8.95 2.46 -23.06
CA ASP A 327 -10.26 2.98 -23.42
C ASP A 327 -11.35 1.92 -23.26
N THR A 328 -11.05 0.67 -23.59
CA THR A 328 -11.97 -0.46 -23.41
C THR A 328 -12.28 -0.70 -21.93
N PHE A 329 -11.31 -0.52 -21.05
CA PHE A 329 -11.51 -0.61 -19.61
C PHE A 329 -12.42 0.53 -19.13
N LEU A 330 -12.13 1.78 -19.54
CA LEU A 330 -12.90 2.97 -19.16
C LEU A 330 -14.36 2.91 -19.63
N GLU A 331 -14.63 2.34 -20.81
CA GLU A 331 -16.00 2.11 -21.29
C GLU A 331 -16.77 1.10 -20.42
N LYS A 332 -16.06 0.15 -19.81
CA LYS A 332 -16.65 -0.85 -18.92
C LYS A 332 -16.94 -0.34 -17.51
N ILE A 333 -16.38 0.82 -17.12
CA ILE A 333 -16.71 1.48 -15.84
C ILE A 333 -18.14 2.02 -15.92
N THR A 334 -19.11 1.13 -15.67
CA THR A 334 -20.53 1.51 -15.57
C THR A 334 -21.02 1.17 -14.17
N TYR A 335 -21.19 2.17 -13.35
CA TYR A 335 -21.87 2.03 -12.06
C TYR A 335 -23.37 2.18 -12.28
N LYS A 336 -24.15 1.13 -12.01
CA LYS A 336 -25.62 1.22 -12.09
C LYS A 336 -26.10 2.41 -11.25
N LYS A 337 -26.76 3.37 -11.90
CA LYS A 337 -27.50 4.41 -11.18
C LYS A 337 -28.51 3.70 -10.27
N LYS A 338 -28.46 3.95 -8.96
CA LYS A 338 -29.55 3.53 -8.08
C LYS A 338 -30.81 4.18 -8.63
N SER A 339 -31.77 3.41 -9.15
CA SER A 339 -33.10 3.91 -9.39
C SER A 339 -33.62 4.43 -8.05
N LYS A 340 -33.84 5.74 -7.96
CA LYS A 340 -34.55 6.32 -6.82
C LYS A 340 -35.91 5.63 -6.78
N LYS A 341 -36.13 4.73 -5.81
CA LYS A 341 -37.45 4.32 -5.38
C LYS A 341 -37.92 5.27 -4.31
#